data_fbbfa57a7befc0e63e4667b03d75a5d6
#
_entry.id   fbbfa57a7befc0e63e4667b03d75a5d6
#
_cell.length_a   1.000
_cell.length_b   1.000
_cell.length_c   1.000
_cell.angle_alpha   90.00
_cell.angle_beta   90.00
_cell.angle_gamma   90.00
#
_symmetry.space_group_name_H-M   'P 1'
#
loop_
_entity.id
_entity.type
_entity.pdbx_description
1 polymer ?
#
loop_
_entity_poly.entity_id
_entity_poly.type
_entity_poly.pdbx_seq_one_letter_code
_entity_poly.pdbx_strand_id
1 'polypeptide(L)'
;LFGKHIEVPITFGGYDLKVIGRVTSIGMSAFLIILFDNVMLISLNMMLQRYGGDNSDMLLTCNTIVQSFELLITMPLGGLTMGTQTILGYNLGARRPEKILRAQRYIFVIAVSFCALMTLAAQTIPHLFAGIFTKEPEYIAMTARLIRIYTLGTVLLGMQYEIVDGFTGMGVVKIALPLSVFRKVVFFACIFILPRF
;
A
#
# COMPACT_ATOMS: atom_id res chain seq x y z
N LEU A 1 0.01 -20.93 -17.78
CA LEU A 1 1.46 -21.25 -17.65
C LEU A 1 1.91 -22.42 -18.57
N PHE A 2 0.98 -23.22 -19.12
CA PHE A 2 1.29 -24.38 -19.97
C PHE A 2 0.81 -24.22 -21.44
N GLY A 3 0.80 -23.00 -21.94
CA GLY A 3 0.43 -22.73 -23.33
C GLY A 3 1.57 -22.98 -24.34
N LYS A 4 1.22 -23.34 -25.57
CA LYS A 4 2.14 -23.66 -26.69
C LYS A 4 3.10 -22.55 -27.14
N HIS A 5 3.12 -21.37 -26.48
CA HIS A 5 3.94 -20.20 -26.81
C HIS A 5 4.82 -19.72 -25.67
N ILE A 6 5.34 -20.65 -24.85
CA ILE A 6 6.35 -20.26 -23.83
C ILE A 6 7.70 -20.26 -24.54
N GLU A 7 8.26 -19.07 -24.76
CA GLU A 7 9.60 -18.87 -25.34
C GLU A 7 10.74 -19.31 -24.40
N VAL A 8 10.42 -19.55 -23.13
CA VAL A 8 11.38 -19.98 -22.11
C VAL A 8 11.14 -21.44 -21.77
N PRO A 9 12.04 -22.37 -22.14
CA PRO A 9 11.92 -23.78 -21.79
C PRO A 9 12.03 -23.95 -20.27
N ILE A 10 11.09 -24.71 -19.69
CA ILE A 10 11.18 -25.11 -18.27
C ILE A 10 12.21 -26.23 -18.20
N THR A 11 13.39 -25.92 -17.68
CA THR A 11 14.47 -26.89 -17.43
C THR A 11 14.63 -27.09 -15.94
N PHE A 12 14.66 -28.36 -15.50
CA PHE A 12 15.00 -28.72 -14.14
C PHE A 12 16.50 -28.98 -14.07
N GLY A 13 17.26 -28.07 -13.47
CA GLY A 13 18.73 -28.17 -13.31
C GLY A 13 19.44 -26.85 -13.55
N GLY A 14 20.72 -26.76 -13.18
CA GLY A 14 21.55 -25.57 -13.38
C GLY A 14 21.20 -24.42 -12.43
N TYR A 15 20.98 -24.71 -11.15
CA TYR A 15 20.71 -23.67 -10.15
C TYR A 15 21.92 -22.75 -9.94
N ASP A 16 21.76 -21.48 -10.31
CA ASP A 16 22.75 -20.45 -10.01
C ASP A 16 22.43 -19.80 -8.65
N LEU A 17 23.29 -20.04 -7.67
CA LEU A 17 23.15 -19.50 -6.30
C LEU A 17 23.12 -17.97 -6.27
N LYS A 18 23.75 -17.28 -7.25
CA LYS A 18 23.71 -15.82 -7.33
C LYS A 18 22.33 -15.33 -7.76
N VAL A 19 21.69 -16.03 -8.68
CA VAL A 19 20.33 -15.72 -9.13
C VAL A 19 19.33 -15.99 -7.99
N ILE A 20 19.47 -17.14 -7.33
CA ILE A 20 18.64 -17.49 -6.16
C ILE A 20 18.80 -16.42 -5.07
N GLY A 21 20.03 -16.04 -4.73
CA GLY A 21 20.29 -14.99 -3.74
C GLY A 21 19.66 -13.65 -4.09
N ARG A 22 19.67 -13.26 -5.37
CA ARG A 22 19.02 -12.03 -5.85
C ARG A 22 17.50 -12.10 -5.74
N VAL A 23 16.88 -13.20 -6.15
CA VAL A 23 15.43 -13.42 -6.06
C VAL A 23 15.00 -13.42 -4.60
N THR A 24 15.73 -14.13 -3.73
CA THR A 24 15.45 -14.17 -2.28
C THR A 24 15.57 -12.77 -1.65
N SER A 25 16.59 -11.99 -2.03
CA SER A 25 16.76 -10.62 -1.52
C SER A 25 15.59 -9.71 -1.89
N ILE A 26 15.09 -9.80 -3.11
CA ILE A 26 13.91 -9.02 -3.55
C ILE A 26 12.66 -9.50 -2.80
N GLY A 27 12.47 -10.80 -2.69
CA GLY A 27 11.34 -11.39 -1.95
C GLY A 27 11.37 -11.06 -0.45
N MET A 28 12.57 -11.07 0.17
CA MET A 28 12.74 -10.69 1.57
C MET A 28 12.38 -9.23 1.81
N SER A 29 12.66 -8.34 0.85
CA SER A 29 12.28 -6.93 0.95
C SER A 29 10.77 -6.76 0.99
N ALA A 30 10.04 -7.43 0.09
CA ALA A 30 8.58 -7.42 0.07
C ALA A 30 8.01 -8.03 1.36
N PHE A 31 8.58 -9.13 1.84
CA PHE A 31 8.19 -9.76 3.10
C PHE A 31 8.35 -8.81 4.29
N LEU A 32 9.49 -8.12 4.42
CA LEU A 32 9.72 -7.15 5.50
C LEU A 32 8.73 -6.00 5.43
N ILE A 33 8.39 -5.51 4.24
CA ILE A 33 7.39 -4.46 4.06
C ILE A 33 6.03 -4.88 4.63
N ILE A 34 5.57 -6.08 4.28
CA ILE A 34 4.28 -6.62 4.76
C ILE A 34 4.34 -6.91 6.26
N LEU A 35 5.46 -7.42 6.76
CA LEU A 35 5.65 -7.68 8.18
C LEU A 35 5.51 -6.39 9.00
N PHE A 36 6.15 -5.30 8.56
CA PHE A 36 6.01 -3.99 9.20
C PHE A 36 4.57 -3.46 9.18
N ASP A 37 3.82 -3.67 8.09
CA ASP A 37 2.41 -3.27 8.02
C ASP A 37 1.57 -3.99 9.07
N ASN A 38 1.77 -5.30 9.24
CA ASN A 38 1.06 -6.08 10.25
C ASN A 38 1.44 -5.64 11.68
N VAL A 39 2.72 -5.39 11.95
CA VAL A 39 3.17 -4.88 13.26
C VAL A 39 2.55 -3.52 13.56
N MET A 40 2.47 -2.63 12.57
CA MET A 40 1.81 -1.32 12.71
C MET A 40 0.33 -1.46 13.03
N LEU A 41 -0.37 -2.36 12.32
CA LEU A 41 -1.79 -2.61 12.53
C LEU A 41 -2.07 -3.13 13.95
N ILE A 42 -1.30 -4.12 14.40
CA ILE A 42 -1.41 -4.67 15.76
C ILE A 42 -1.13 -3.57 16.80
N SER A 43 -0.10 -2.76 16.58
CA SER A 43 0.26 -1.67 17.50
C SER A 43 -0.82 -0.60 17.56
N LEU A 44 -1.42 -0.23 16.43
CA LEU A 44 -2.52 0.72 16.38
C LEU A 44 -3.74 0.20 17.16
N ASN A 45 -4.14 -1.05 16.93
CA ASN A 45 -5.26 -1.65 17.63
C ASN A 45 -5.01 -1.75 19.15
N MET A 46 -3.78 -2.10 19.55
CA MET A 46 -3.38 -2.13 20.96
C MET A 46 -3.47 -0.73 21.62
N MET A 47 -3.06 0.31 20.90
CA MET A 47 -3.15 1.68 21.41
C MET A 47 -4.58 2.19 21.48
N LEU A 48 -5.42 1.89 20.49
CA LEU A 48 -6.85 2.21 20.52
C LEU A 48 -7.54 1.54 21.72
N GLN A 49 -7.19 0.28 22.00
CA GLN A 49 -7.73 -0.44 23.15
C GLN A 49 -7.25 0.15 24.47
N ARG A 50 -5.97 0.52 24.56
CA ARG A 50 -5.37 1.04 25.80
C ARG A 50 -5.84 2.45 26.16
N TYR A 51 -5.99 3.33 25.18
CA TYR A 51 -6.33 4.74 25.38
C TYR A 51 -7.80 5.07 25.07
N GLY A 52 -8.56 4.13 24.51
CA GLY A 52 -9.99 4.33 24.17
C GLY A 52 -10.93 4.33 25.39
N GLY A 53 -10.47 3.86 26.56
CA GLY A 53 -11.31 3.76 27.76
C GLY A 53 -12.60 2.97 27.50
N ASP A 54 -13.74 3.49 27.94
CA ASP A 54 -15.05 2.85 27.77
C ASP A 54 -15.51 2.75 26.30
N ASN A 55 -14.92 3.58 25.42
CA ASN A 55 -15.23 3.59 23.98
C ASN A 55 -14.25 2.77 23.13
N SER A 56 -13.38 1.96 23.75
CA SER A 56 -12.35 1.19 23.04
C SER A 56 -12.92 0.27 21.98
N ASP A 57 -14.00 -0.45 22.26
CA ASP A 57 -14.64 -1.38 21.32
C ASP A 57 -15.27 -0.65 20.13
N MET A 58 -15.87 0.52 20.39
CA MET A 58 -16.37 1.39 19.33
C MET A 58 -15.26 1.90 18.43
N LEU A 59 -14.16 2.37 19.02
CA LEU A 59 -13.01 2.84 18.26
C LEU A 59 -12.36 1.73 17.41
N LEU A 60 -12.22 0.50 17.94
CA LEU A 60 -11.73 -0.64 17.20
C LEU A 60 -12.62 -1.00 16.02
N THR A 61 -13.93 -1.02 16.25
CA THR A 61 -14.92 -1.29 15.19
C THR A 61 -14.85 -0.22 14.10
N CYS A 62 -14.86 1.05 14.48
CA CYS A 62 -14.73 2.16 13.53
C CYS A 62 -13.41 2.10 12.76
N ASN A 63 -12.28 1.79 13.43
CA ASN A 63 -10.98 1.63 12.78
C ASN A 63 -11.00 0.50 11.75
N THR A 64 -11.65 -0.62 12.05
CA THR A 64 -11.78 -1.75 11.10
C THR A 64 -12.55 -1.34 9.84
N ILE A 65 -13.61 -0.53 9.98
CA ILE A 65 -14.35 0.00 8.84
C ILE A 65 -13.50 0.97 8.02
N VAL A 66 -12.71 1.83 8.68
CA VAL A 66 -11.76 2.75 8.01
C VAL A 66 -10.72 1.97 7.22
N GLN A 67 -10.17 0.89 7.79
CA GLN A 67 -9.21 0.02 7.08
C GLN A 67 -9.86 -0.70 5.90
N SER A 68 -11.12 -1.10 6.01
CA SER A 68 -11.87 -1.66 4.87
C SER A 68 -12.02 -0.63 3.74
N PHE A 69 -12.23 0.64 4.08
CA PHE A 69 -12.23 1.73 3.10
C PHE A 69 -10.84 1.92 2.46
N GLU A 70 -9.78 1.84 3.24
CA GLU A 70 -8.40 1.91 2.73
C GLU A 70 -8.11 0.78 1.73
N LEU A 71 -8.60 -0.43 1.97
CA LEU A 71 -8.43 -1.55 1.04
C LEU A 71 -9.08 -1.28 -0.32
N LEU A 72 -10.21 -0.56 -0.38
CA LEU A 72 -10.81 -0.13 -1.65
C LEU A 72 -9.90 0.79 -2.46
N ILE A 73 -9.01 1.51 -1.79
CA ILE A 73 -8.03 2.40 -2.44
C ILE A 73 -6.76 1.62 -2.78
N THR A 74 -6.23 0.88 -1.81
CA THR A 74 -4.89 0.27 -1.93
C THR A 74 -4.88 -0.97 -2.83
N MET A 75 -5.98 -1.74 -2.90
CA MET A 75 -6.04 -2.91 -3.79
C MET A 75 -6.00 -2.55 -5.27
N PRO A 76 -6.85 -1.64 -5.80
CA PRO A 76 -6.74 -1.24 -7.21
C PRO A 76 -5.42 -0.52 -7.51
N LEU A 77 -4.94 0.30 -6.57
CA LEU A 77 -3.65 0.99 -6.70
C LEU A 77 -2.50 -0.01 -6.80
N GLY A 78 -2.45 -1.00 -5.90
CA GLY A 78 -1.45 -2.07 -5.92
C GLY A 78 -1.53 -2.91 -7.20
N GLY A 79 -2.74 -3.21 -7.68
CA GLY A 79 -2.95 -3.89 -8.97
C GLY A 79 -2.36 -3.11 -10.14
N LEU A 80 -2.57 -1.79 -10.17
CA LEU A 80 -2.00 -0.89 -11.18
C LEU A 80 -0.47 -0.88 -11.12
N THR A 81 0.11 -0.64 -9.96
CA THR A 81 1.56 -0.48 -9.78
C THR A 81 2.29 -1.81 -9.97
N MET A 82 1.78 -2.91 -9.43
CA MET A 82 2.36 -4.26 -9.64
C MET A 82 2.27 -4.70 -11.12
N GLY A 83 1.16 -4.44 -11.79
CA GLY A 83 1.00 -4.76 -13.21
C GLY A 83 2.03 -4.05 -14.10
N THR A 84 2.43 -2.86 -13.70
CA THR A 84 3.41 -2.06 -14.45
C THR A 84 4.87 -2.39 -14.13
N GLN A 85 5.17 -3.05 -13.02
CA GLN A 85 6.53 -3.49 -12.68
C GLN A 85 7.17 -4.32 -13.80
N THR A 86 6.40 -5.21 -14.44
CA THR A 86 6.87 -6.02 -15.57
C THR A 86 7.27 -5.16 -16.76
N ILE A 87 6.51 -4.11 -17.08
CA ILE A 87 6.80 -3.16 -18.17
C ILE A 87 8.10 -2.40 -17.87
N LEU A 88 8.27 -1.94 -16.64
CA LEU A 88 9.46 -1.19 -16.22
C LEU A 88 10.71 -2.07 -16.25
N GLY A 89 10.62 -3.28 -15.68
CA GLY A 89 11.72 -4.26 -15.67
C GLY A 89 12.14 -4.68 -17.06
N TYR A 90 11.20 -4.96 -17.97
CA TYR A 90 11.47 -5.30 -19.35
C TYR A 90 12.20 -4.17 -20.10
N ASN A 91 11.70 -2.92 -19.99
CA ASN A 91 12.33 -1.78 -20.67
C ASN A 91 13.69 -1.41 -20.08
N LEU A 92 13.90 -1.68 -18.78
CA LEU A 92 15.21 -1.53 -18.14
C LEU A 92 16.23 -2.52 -18.75
N GLY A 93 15.85 -3.80 -18.85
CA GLY A 93 16.67 -4.83 -19.50
C GLY A 93 16.96 -4.52 -20.97
N ALA A 94 15.98 -3.96 -21.69
CA ALA A 94 16.11 -3.53 -23.08
C ALA A 94 16.89 -2.20 -23.25
N ARG A 95 17.37 -1.57 -22.15
CA ARG A 95 18.07 -0.26 -22.14
C ARG A 95 17.30 0.87 -22.82
N ARG A 96 15.98 0.96 -22.57
CA ARG A 96 15.08 1.96 -23.15
C ARG A 96 14.57 2.94 -22.09
N PRO A 97 15.40 3.88 -21.58
CA PRO A 97 15.04 4.77 -20.48
C PRO A 97 13.85 5.69 -20.80
N GLU A 98 13.72 6.11 -22.07
CA GLU A 98 12.60 6.96 -22.51
C GLU A 98 11.24 6.27 -22.33
N LYS A 99 11.19 4.95 -22.59
CA LYS A 99 9.95 4.18 -22.39
C LYS A 99 9.62 3.99 -20.92
N ILE A 100 10.66 3.83 -20.08
CA ILE A 100 10.50 3.76 -18.62
C ILE A 100 9.90 5.07 -18.12
N LEU A 101 10.49 6.22 -18.43
CA LEU A 101 10.01 7.53 -18.01
C LEU A 101 8.59 7.82 -18.48
N ARG A 102 8.27 7.42 -19.72
CA ARG A 102 6.92 7.59 -20.26
C ARG A 102 5.91 6.72 -19.51
N ALA A 103 6.21 5.44 -19.30
CA ALA A 103 5.36 4.53 -18.54
C ALA A 103 5.15 5.05 -17.11
N GLN A 104 6.23 5.41 -16.42
CA GLN A 104 6.21 5.95 -15.07
C GLN A 104 5.31 7.19 -14.97
N ARG A 105 5.40 8.13 -15.93
CA ARG A 105 4.55 9.32 -15.97
C ARG A 105 3.07 8.97 -16.09
N TYR A 106 2.70 8.04 -16.97
CA TYR A 106 1.30 7.64 -17.13
C TYR A 106 0.76 6.95 -15.87
N ILE A 107 1.53 6.05 -15.28
CA ILE A 107 1.14 5.34 -14.05
C ILE A 107 0.97 6.34 -12.92
N PHE A 108 1.92 7.27 -12.76
CA PHE A 108 1.86 8.31 -11.74
C PHE A 108 0.59 9.16 -11.87
N VAL A 109 0.27 9.62 -13.08
CA VAL A 109 -0.94 10.42 -13.32
C VAL A 109 -2.20 9.62 -13.00
N ILE A 110 -2.29 8.35 -13.43
CA ILE A 110 -3.44 7.49 -13.16
C ILE A 110 -3.57 7.23 -11.65
N ALA A 111 -2.48 6.88 -10.98
CA ALA A 111 -2.46 6.59 -9.54
C ALA A 111 -2.89 7.82 -8.72
N VAL A 112 -2.31 8.98 -8.99
CA VAL A 112 -2.64 10.24 -8.31
C VAL A 112 -4.08 10.66 -8.57
N SER A 113 -4.55 10.56 -9.83
CA SER A 113 -5.94 10.90 -10.18
C SER A 113 -6.93 9.96 -9.49
N PHE A 114 -6.64 8.67 -9.42
CA PHE A 114 -7.46 7.70 -8.71
C PHE A 114 -7.49 8.00 -7.20
N CYS A 115 -6.34 8.24 -6.57
CA CYS A 115 -6.28 8.58 -5.15
C CYS A 115 -6.99 9.91 -4.84
N ALA A 116 -6.88 10.92 -5.72
CA ALA A 116 -7.58 12.18 -5.58
C ALA A 116 -9.11 12.00 -5.67
N LEU A 117 -9.58 11.16 -6.60
CA LEU A 117 -10.99 10.83 -6.74
C LEU A 117 -11.52 10.11 -5.49
N MET A 118 -10.77 9.12 -4.98
CA MET A 118 -11.15 8.39 -3.76
C MET A 118 -11.12 9.29 -2.53
N THR A 119 -10.16 10.20 -2.43
CA THR A 119 -10.13 11.22 -1.37
C THR A 119 -11.35 12.12 -1.44
N LEU A 120 -11.72 12.59 -2.64
CA LEU A 120 -12.91 13.40 -2.83
C LEU A 120 -14.18 12.66 -2.39
N ALA A 121 -14.32 11.39 -2.77
CA ALA A 121 -15.42 10.54 -2.34
C ALA A 121 -15.45 10.38 -0.81
N ALA A 122 -14.29 10.16 -0.18
CA ALA A 122 -14.15 10.06 1.27
C ALA A 122 -14.52 11.36 2.01
N GLN A 123 -14.29 12.53 1.41
CA GLN A 123 -14.65 13.81 2.01
C GLN A 123 -16.15 14.13 1.85
N THR A 124 -16.76 13.71 0.74
CA THR A 124 -18.14 14.06 0.40
C THR A 124 -19.18 13.08 0.95
N ILE A 125 -18.94 11.78 0.81
CA ILE A 125 -19.93 10.73 1.08
C ILE A 125 -19.46 9.62 2.04
N PRO A 126 -18.69 9.89 3.10
CA PRO A 126 -18.18 8.85 3.99
C PRO A 126 -19.29 8.11 4.76
N HIS A 127 -20.40 8.80 5.03
CA HIS A 127 -21.55 8.22 5.72
C HIS A 127 -22.21 7.07 4.95
N LEU A 128 -22.24 7.15 3.61
CA LEU A 128 -22.77 6.07 2.78
C LEU A 128 -21.94 4.80 2.93
N PHE A 129 -20.61 4.93 2.95
CA PHE A 129 -19.74 3.78 3.14
C PHE A 129 -19.87 3.19 4.55
N ALA A 130 -19.84 4.03 5.59
CA ALA A 130 -19.99 3.59 6.97
C ALA A 130 -21.34 2.88 7.18
N GLY A 131 -22.43 3.38 6.56
CA GLY A 131 -23.76 2.81 6.62
C GLY A 131 -23.93 1.42 6.00
N ILE A 132 -22.96 0.95 5.21
CA ILE A 132 -22.92 -0.44 4.70
C ILE A 132 -22.59 -1.43 5.83
N PHE A 133 -21.75 -1.03 6.79
CA PHE A 133 -21.22 -1.88 7.85
C PHE A 133 -22.05 -1.83 9.14
N THR A 134 -22.68 -0.68 9.43
CA THR A 134 -23.45 -0.50 10.66
C THR A 134 -24.66 0.40 10.42
N LYS A 135 -25.71 0.20 11.24
CA LYS A 135 -26.91 1.07 11.25
C LYS A 135 -26.93 2.01 12.45
N GLU A 136 -26.02 1.88 13.37
CA GLU A 136 -25.87 2.69 14.57
C GLU A 136 -25.40 4.11 14.21
N PRO A 137 -26.19 5.17 14.46
CA PRO A 137 -25.86 6.54 14.04
C PRO A 137 -24.55 7.05 14.63
N GLU A 138 -24.22 6.63 15.84
CA GLU A 138 -23.02 7.05 16.56
C GLU A 138 -21.75 6.47 15.88
N TYR A 139 -21.78 5.17 15.53
CA TYR A 139 -20.69 4.50 14.79
C TYR A 139 -20.52 5.10 13.40
N ILE A 140 -21.63 5.41 12.70
CA ILE A 140 -21.56 6.03 11.37
C ILE A 140 -20.89 7.41 11.47
N ALA A 141 -21.29 8.25 12.43
CA ALA A 141 -20.73 9.59 12.60
C ALA A 141 -19.24 9.54 12.94
N MET A 142 -18.84 8.68 13.87
CA MET A 142 -17.43 8.49 14.24
C MET A 142 -16.61 7.96 13.07
N THR A 143 -17.08 6.89 12.41
CA THR A 143 -16.39 6.30 11.24
C THR A 143 -16.23 7.32 10.11
N ALA A 144 -17.28 8.10 9.82
CA ALA A 144 -17.20 9.12 8.78
C ALA A 144 -16.17 10.21 9.10
N ARG A 145 -16.05 10.60 10.36
CA ARG A 145 -15.00 11.53 10.82
C ARG A 145 -13.60 10.92 10.64
N LEU A 146 -13.43 9.68 11.06
CA LEU A 146 -12.14 8.97 10.93
C LEU A 146 -11.74 8.76 9.48
N ILE A 147 -12.66 8.37 8.58
CA ILE A 147 -12.41 8.25 7.13
C ILE A 147 -11.90 9.57 6.57
N ARG A 148 -12.53 10.70 6.91
CA ARG A 148 -12.11 12.02 6.43
C ARG A 148 -10.69 12.36 6.86
N ILE A 149 -10.35 12.14 8.13
CA ILE A 149 -9.01 12.42 8.67
C ILE A 149 -7.98 11.51 8.01
N TYR A 150 -8.27 10.21 7.95
CA TYR A 150 -7.35 9.20 7.43
C TYR A 150 -7.02 9.40 5.95
N THR A 151 -8.02 9.79 5.16
CA THR A 151 -7.85 9.97 3.71
C THR A 151 -7.14 11.25 3.29
N LEU A 152 -6.86 12.19 4.20
CA LEU A 152 -6.09 13.40 3.88
C LEU A 152 -4.70 13.08 3.31
N GLY A 153 -4.09 11.98 3.76
CA GLY A 153 -2.78 11.52 3.29
C GLY A 153 -2.81 10.61 2.04
N THR A 154 -3.99 10.22 1.56
CA THR A 154 -4.14 9.18 0.53
C THR A 154 -3.49 9.54 -0.80
N VAL A 155 -3.52 10.81 -1.21
CA VAL A 155 -2.85 11.26 -2.44
C VAL A 155 -1.34 11.09 -2.33
N LEU A 156 -0.75 11.45 -1.20
CA LEU A 156 0.68 11.26 -0.93
C LEU A 156 1.04 9.77 -0.85
N LEU A 157 0.15 8.96 -0.29
CA LEU A 157 0.26 7.51 -0.26
C LEU A 157 0.33 6.94 -1.69
N GLY A 158 -0.56 7.38 -2.59
CA GLY A 158 -0.56 6.97 -3.99
C GLY A 158 0.74 7.29 -4.72
N MET A 159 1.28 8.49 -4.51
CA MET A 159 2.59 8.88 -5.04
C MET A 159 3.70 7.97 -4.53
N GLN A 160 3.70 7.65 -3.24
CA GLN A 160 4.70 6.80 -2.63
C GLN A 160 4.61 5.35 -3.14
N TYR A 161 3.40 4.78 -3.27
CA TYR A 161 3.20 3.42 -3.81
C TYR A 161 3.81 3.31 -5.21
N GLU A 162 3.52 4.28 -6.07
CA GLU A 162 4.03 4.31 -7.43
C GLU A 162 5.55 4.37 -7.48
N ILE A 163 6.18 5.25 -6.68
CA ILE A 163 7.63 5.39 -6.63
C ILE A 163 8.28 4.11 -6.08
N VAL A 164 7.79 3.55 -4.98
CA VAL A 164 8.34 2.35 -4.34
C VAL A 164 8.21 1.14 -5.28
N ASP A 165 7.04 0.94 -5.88
CA ASP A 165 6.78 -0.18 -6.78
C ASP A 165 7.54 -0.03 -8.09
N GLY A 166 7.68 1.19 -8.60
CA GLY A 166 8.52 1.49 -9.77
C GLY A 166 9.97 1.08 -9.54
N PHE A 167 10.59 1.47 -8.42
CA PHE A 167 11.95 1.05 -8.08
C PHE A 167 12.05 -0.45 -7.81
N THR A 168 11.04 -1.05 -7.20
CA THR A 168 10.99 -2.50 -6.97
C THR A 168 10.94 -3.26 -8.29
N GLY A 169 10.10 -2.83 -9.23
CA GLY A 169 10.00 -3.43 -10.58
C GLY A 169 11.29 -3.32 -11.40
N MET A 170 12.07 -2.27 -11.16
CA MET A 170 13.41 -2.11 -11.75
C MET A 170 14.51 -2.84 -10.98
N GLY A 171 14.20 -3.51 -9.87
CA GLY A 171 15.18 -4.22 -9.02
C GLY A 171 16.07 -3.31 -8.17
N VAL A 172 15.71 -2.02 -8.02
CA VAL A 172 16.46 -1.03 -7.24
C VAL A 172 15.99 -1.02 -5.79
N VAL A 173 16.13 -2.16 -5.11
CA VAL A 173 15.69 -2.39 -3.74
C VAL A 173 16.32 -1.42 -2.74
N LYS A 174 17.56 -0.99 -2.99
CA LYS A 174 18.30 -0.05 -2.13
C LYS A 174 17.59 1.31 -1.93
N ILE A 175 16.72 1.70 -2.87
CA ILE A 175 15.94 2.94 -2.78
C ILE A 175 14.51 2.63 -2.32
N ALA A 176 13.90 1.58 -2.85
CA ALA A 176 12.52 1.22 -2.53
C ALA A 176 12.33 0.89 -1.04
N LEU A 177 13.24 0.09 -0.47
CA LEU A 177 13.13 -0.36 0.92
C LEU A 177 13.24 0.80 1.93
N PRO A 178 14.28 1.66 1.91
CA PRO A 178 14.37 2.78 2.85
C PRO A 178 13.19 3.74 2.75
N LEU A 179 12.72 4.03 1.54
CA LEU A 179 11.59 4.94 1.33
C LEU A 179 10.30 4.39 1.92
N SER A 180 10.05 3.07 1.76
CA SER A 180 8.91 2.40 2.36
C SER A 180 9.01 2.33 3.88
N VAL A 181 10.18 1.95 4.41
CA VAL A 181 10.41 1.81 5.85
C VAL A 181 10.35 3.16 6.56
N PHE A 182 10.90 4.22 5.99
CA PHE A 182 10.86 5.56 6.57
C PHE A 182 9.43 6.00 6.91
N ARG A 183 8.50 5.89 5.96
CA ARG A 183 7.08 6.20 6.21
C ARG A 183 6.52 5.40 7.38
N LYS A 184 6.82 4.10 7.41
CA LYS A 184 6.32 3.18 8.43
C LYS A 184 6.87 3.52 9.82
N VAL A 185 8.14 3.85 9.90
CA VAL A 185 8.78 4.27 11.16
C VAL A 185 8.16 5.56 11.68
N VAL A 186 7.93 6.55 10.81
CA VAL A 186 7.26 7.81 11.21
C VAL A 186 5.85 7.52 11.72
N PHE A 187 5.07 6.72 10.99
CA PHE A 187 3.71 6.37 11.41
C PHE A 187 3.71 5.59 12.73
N PHE A 188 4.62 4.64 12.89
CA PHE A 188 4.79 3.87 14.12
C PHE A 188 5.15 4.77 15.31
N ALA A 189 6.07 5.71 15.12
CA ALA A 189 6.40 6.69 16.14
C ALA A 189 5.18 7.54 16.53
N CYS A 190 4.38 7.98 15.55
CA CYS A 190 3.15 8.73 15.80
C CYS A 190 2.12 7.94 16.62
N ILE A 191 1.96 6.63 16.37
CA ILE A 191 1.04 5.76 17.13
C ILE A 191 1.36 5.78 18.64
N PHE A 192 2.65 5.82 19.02
CA PHE A 192 3.06 5.80 20.43
C PHE A 192 3.20 7.19 21.08
N ILE A 193 3.45 8.22 20.28
CA ILE A 193 3.68 9.57 20.76
C ILE A 193 2.38 10.34 20.93
N LEU A 194 1.52 10.35 19.88
CA LEU A 194 0.30 11.16 19.86
C LEU A 194 -0.69 10.86 21.01
N PRO A 195 -0.94 9.61 21.43
CA PRO A 195 -1.88 9.34 22.52
C PRO A 195 -1.44 9.82 23.89
N ARG A 196 -0.20 10.33 24.01
CA ARG A 196 0.34 10.86 25.29
C ARG A 196 0.11 12.35 25.46
N PHE A 197 -0.30 13.04 24.41
CA PHE A 197 -0.63 14.47 24.38
C PHE A 197 -2.14 14.68 24.19
#